data_6ab237eabd27ae3eefd85745720095db
#
_entry.id   6ab237eabd27ae3eefd85745720095db
#
_cell.length_a   1.000
_cell.length_b   1.000
_cell.length_c   1.000
_cell.angle_alpha   90.00
_cell.angle_beta   90.00
_cell.angle_gamma   90.00
#
_symmetry.space_group_name_H-M   'P 1'
#
loop_
_entity.id
_entity.type
_entity.pdbx_description
1 polymer ?
#
loop_
_entity_poly.entity_id
_entity_poly.type
_entity_poly.pdbx_seq_one_letter_code
_entity_poly.pdbx_strand_id
1 'polypeptide(L)'
;NVNQSEIVVAFKDKNSGNYLYAEVNPSYNKDSIRVYDENNNNLVLLFALNQIPNTNSRYSDISFGNIYNPQTDANSFNSELCKNFIVKYKYNETDTIKACFKSMKTECGSVFETLKVFYKGMLVGSVSSKTGINVIINKE
;
A
#
# COMPACT_ATOMS: atom_id res chain seq x y z
N ASN A 1 2.67 14.08 -15.70
CA ASN A 1 2.69 14.64 -15.07
C ASN A 1 2.43 14.47 -13.73
N VAL A 2 2.13 13.84 -13.07
CA VAL A 2 1.83 13.99 -11.75
C VAL A 2 2.47 13.04 -10.86
N ASN A 3 2.51 13.39 -9.65
CA ASN A 3 3.02 12.57 -8.61
C ASN A 3 2.08 11.44 -8.41
N GLN A 4 2.45 10.30 -8.86
CA GLN A 4 1.69 9.11 -8.55
C GLN A 4 2.21 8.56 -7.26
N SER A 5 1.31 8.34 -6.33
CA SER A 5 1.65 7.72 -5.07
C SER A 5 0.94 6.38 -5.02
N GLU A 6 1.72 5.33 -5.05
CA GLU A 6 1.18 3.99 -5.12
C GLU A 6 1.83 3.13 -4.05
N ILE A 7 1.03 2.35 -3.35
CA ILE A 7 1.53 1.36 -2.42
C ILE A 7 1.22 -0.01 -3.00
N VAL A 8 2.26 -0.81 -3.20
CA VAL A 8 2.13 -2.17 -3.68
C VAL A 8 2.47 -3.09 -2.53
N VAL A 9 1.55 -3.96 -2.15
CA VAL A 9 1.69 -4.79 -0.96
C VAL A 9 1.69 -6.26 -1.34
N ALA A 10 2.69 -6.98 -0.83
CA ALA A 10 2.70 -8.43 -0.79
C ALA A 10 2.31 -8.84 0.62
N PHE A 11 1.15 -9.47 0.77
CA PHE A 11 0.67 -9.92 2.08
C PHE A 11 1.12 -11.34 2.34
N LYS A 12 1.76 -11.56 3.49
CA LYS A 12 2.21 -12.88 3.93
C LYS A 12 1.65 -13.17 5.31
N ASP A 13 1.47 -14.45 5.62
CA ASP A 13 1.12 -14.86 6.97
C ASP A 13 2.37 -14.85 7.83
N LYS A 14 2.31 -14.18 8.96
CA LYS A 14 3.48 -14.02 9.83
C LYS A 14 3.98 -15.36 10.36
N ASN A 15 3.07 -16.28 10.68
CA ASN A 15 3.46 -17.54 11.29
C ASN A 15 3.99 -18.55 10.30
N SER A 16 3.34 -18.69 9.14
CA SER A 16 3.72 -19.68 8.14
C SER A 16 4.71 -19.15 7.12
N GLY A 17 4.72 -17.85 6.90
CA GLY A 17 5.50 -17.24 5.83
C GLY A 17 4.87 -17.41 4.45
N ASN A 18 3.67 -17.96 4.37
CA ASN A 18 3.01 -18.16 3.09
C ASN A 18 2.33 -16.88 2.62
N TYR A 19 2.29 -16.69 1.30
CA TYR A 19 1.56 -15.56 0.73
C TYR A 19 0.07 -15.77 0.86
N LEU A 20 -0.65 -14.75 1.35
CA LEU A 20 -2.08 -14.86 1.59
C LEU A 20 -2.87 -14.97 0.28
N TYR A 21 -2.37 -14.35 -0.77
CA TYR A 21 -3.04 -14.30 -2.08
C TYR A 21 -2.25 -15.10 -3.10
N ALA A 22 -1.84 -16.30 -2.72
CA ALA A 22 -1.19 -17.23 -3.62
C ALA A 22 -2.18 -17.67 -4.71
N GLU A 23 -1.65 -17.96 -5.90
CA GLU A 23 -2.48 -18.38 -7.02
C GLU A 23 -3.10 -19.75 -6.75
N VAL A 24 -2.34 -20.63 -6.10
CA VAL A 24 -2.79 -21.98 -5.76
C VAL A 24 -2.97 -22.07 -4.26
N ASN A 25 -4.13 -22.52 -3.83
CA ASN A 25 -4.50 -22.66 -2.42
C ASN A 25 -4.32 -21.36 -1.63
N PRO A 26 -4.93 -20.25 -2.07
CA PRO A 26 -4.78 -18.99 -1.34
C PRO A 26 -5.43 -19.08 0.02
N SER A 27 -4.82 -18.38 1.00
CA SER A 27 -5.41 -18.27 2.33
C SER A 27 -6.65 -17.36 2.32
N TYR A 28 -6.66 -16.38 1.44
CA TYR A 28 -7.77 -15.44 1.29
C TYR A 28 -8.12 -15.31 -0.19
N ASN A 29 -9.39 -15.05 -0.45
CA ASN A 29 -9.87 -14.82 -1.81
C ASN A 29 -9.59 -13.35 -2.19
N LYS A 30 -8.84 -13.14 -3.26
CA LYS A 30 -8.51 -11.79 -3.71
C LYS A 30 -9.74 -10.99 -4.13
N ASP A 31 -10.85 -11.64 -4.47
CA ASP A 31 -12.08 -10.95 -4.82
C ASP A 31 -12.76 -10.34 -3.60
N SER A 32 -12.37 -10.72 -2.40
CA SER A 32 -12.97 -10.24 -1.17
C SER A 32 -12.22 -9.08 -0.53
N ILE A 33 -10.98 -8.82 -0.95
CA ILE A 33 -10.20 -7.75 -0.32
C ILE A 33 -10.70 -6.38 -0.76
N ARG A 34 -10.75 -5.46 0.20
CA ARG A 34 -11.10 -4.06 -0.03
C ARG A 34 -10.14 -3.19 0.75
N VAL A 35 -9.87 -2.01 0.23
CA VAL A 35 -9.08 -1.01 0.95
C VAL A 35 -9.88 0.29 0.94
N TYR A 36 -10.01 0.89 2.11
CA TYR A 36 -10.75 2.13 2.29
C TYR A 36 -9.82 3.22 2.80
N ASP A 37 -10.03 4.45 2.33
CA ASP A 37 -9.31 5.59 2.87
C ASP A 37 -10.00 6.10 4.14
N GLU A 38 -9.48 7.20 4.70
CA GLU A 38 -10.00 7.76 5.95
C GLU A 38 -11.42 8.31 5.80
N ASN A 39 -11.84 8.61 4.59
CA ASN A 39 -13.20 9.06 4.31
C ASN A 39 -14.12 7.93 3.92
N ASN A 40 -13.68 6.70 4.14
CA ASN A 40 -14.44 5.48 3.85
C ASN A 40 -14.70 5.28 2.36
N ASN A 41 -13.85 5.85 1.51
CA ASN A 41 -13.92 5.59 0.08
C ASN A 41 -13.26 4.27 -0.26
N ASN A 42 -13.94 3.45 -1.04
CA ASN A 42 -13.42 2.17 -1.50
C ASN A 42 -12.43 2.44 -2.65
N LEU A 43 -11.17 2.13 -2.43
CA LEU A 43 -10.12 2.42 -3.40
C LEU A 43 -10.08 1.35 -4.48
N VAL A 44 -9.70 1.77 -5.68
CA VAL A 44 -9.49 0.84 -6.78
C VAL A 44 -8.22 0.04 -6.52
N LEU A 45 -8.32 -1.27 -6.61
CA LEU A 45 -7.19 -2.17 -6.41
C LEU A 45 -6.74 -2.74 -7.72
N LEU A 46 -5.42 -2.87 -7.89
CA LEU A 46 -4.82 -3.54 -9.02
C LEU A 46 -4.07 -4.75 -8.52
N PHE A 47 -4.11 -5.83 -9.30
CA PHE A 47 -3.47 -7.09 -8.92
C PHE A 47 -2.43 -7.45 -9.97
N ALA A 48 -1.25 -7.86 -9.53
CA ALA A 48 -0.18 -8.29 -10.41
C ALA A 48 0.38 -9.61 -9.89
N LEU A 49 0.48 -10.59 -10.76
CA LEU A 49 1.04 -11.89 -10.40
C LEU A 49 2.55 -11.84 -10.43
N ASN A 50 3.17 -12.32 -9.38
CA ASN A 50 4.61 -12.44 -9.26
C ASN A 50 4.98 -13.85 -8.84
N GLN A 51 6.15 -14.30 -9.23
CA GLN A 51 6.61 -15.64 -8.88
C GLN A 51 7.08 -15.68 -7.43
N ILE A 52 6.66 -16.73 -6.72
CA ILE A 52 7.19 -17.01 -5.39
C ILE A 52 8.61 -17.55 -5.59
N PRO A 53 9.62 -16.93 -4.95
CA PRO A 53 11.02 -17.33 -5.18
C PRO A 53 11.23 -18.83 -4.94
N ASN A 54 12.02 -19.44 -5.84
CA ASN A 54 12.40 -20.84 -5.79
C ASN A 54 11.24 -21.82 -5.96
N THR A 55 10.13 -21.36 -6.56
CA THR A 55 8.96 -22.21 -6.84
C THR A 55 8.46 -21.92 -8.23
N ASN A 56 7.51 -22.74 -8.68
CA ASN A 56 6.75 -22.49 -9.91
C ASN A 56 5.39 -21.82 -9.62
N SER A 57 5.18 -21.46 -8.36
CA SER A 57 3.91 -20.86 -7.95
C SER A 57 4.00 -19.35 -7.96
N ARG A 58 2.84 -18.69 -8.03
CA ARG A 58 2.76 -17.24 -8.07
C ARG A 58 1.83 -16.74 -6.98
N TYR A 59 1.97 -15.47 -6.66
CA TYR A 59 1.11 -14.77 -5.73
C TYR A 59 0.71 -13.43 -6.33
N SER A 60 -0.36 -12.82 -5.81
CA SER A 60 -0.77 -11.50 -6.25
C SER A 60 -0.22 -10.42 -5.33
N ASP A 61 0.48 -9.45 -5.92
CA ASP A 61 0.69 -8.16 -5.29
C ASP A 61 -0.57 -7.35 -5.45
N ILE A 62 -0.90 -6.58 -4.43
CA ILE A 62 -2.11 -5.76 -4.44
C ILE A 62 -1.68 -4.31 -4.30
N SER A 63 -2.05 -3.49 -5.27
CA SER A 63 -1.66 -2.09 -5.24
C SER A 63 -2.88 -1.19 -5.16
N PHE A 64 -2.71 -0.09 -4.44
CA PHE A 64 -3.65 1.00 -4.43
C PHE A 64 -2.86 2.31 -4.51
N GLY A 65 -3.43 3.26 -5.17
CA GLY A 65 -2.70 4.47 -5.48
C GLY A 65 -3.42 5.73 -5.10
N ASN A 66 -2.82 6.83 -5.50
CA ASN A 66 -3.38 8.16 -5.33
C ASN A 66 -3.59 8.51 -3.87
N ILE A 67 -2.62 8.12 -3.02
CA ILE A 67 -2.66 8.49 -1.62
C ILE A 67 -2.39 9.98 -1.41
N TYR A 68 -1.74 10.63 -2.38
CA TYR A 68 -1.53 12.07 -2.37
C TYR A 68 -2.59 12.74 -3.23
N ASN A 69 -3.28 13.71 -2.65
CA ASN A 69 -4.29 14.48 -3.37
C ASN A 69 -3.79 15.92 -3.52
N PRO A 70 -3.44 16.36 -4.73
CA PRO A 70 -2.90 17.71 -4.91
C PRO A 70 -3.84 18.82 -4.42
N GLN A 71 -5.13 18.58 -4.43
CA GLN A 71 -6.09 19.61 -4.05
C GLN A 71 -6.20 19.80 -2.55
N THR A 72 -6.07 18.70 -1.78
CA THR A 72 -6.21 18.78 -0.33
C THR A 72 -4.87 18.74 0.37
N ASP A 73 -3.85 18.14 -0.24
CA ASP A 73 -2.57 17.89 0.41
C ASP A 73 -1.49 18.90 0.06
N ALA A 74 -1.81 19.81 -0.86
CA ALA A 74 -0.82 20.80 -1.33
C ALA A 74 -0.33 21.73 -0.22
N ASN A 75 -1.09 21.89 0.84
CA ASN A 75 -0.70 22.74 1.95
C ASN A 75 0.28 22.05 2.91
N SER A 76 0.61 20.78 2.64
CA SER A 76 1.50 20.01 3.49
C SER A 76 2.94 20.02 3.00
N PHE A 77 3.30 20.95 2.13
CA PHE A 77 4.66 21.04 1.61
C PHE A 77 5.66 21.19 2.75
N ASN A 78 6.73 20.42 2.66
CA ASN A 78 7.83 20.42 3.63
C ASN A 78 7.43 19.94 5.02
N SER A 79 6.25 19.36 5.17
CA SER A 79 5.87 18.71 6.41
C SER A 79 5.32 17.32 6.10
N GLU A 80 5.44 16.43 7.06
CA GLU A 80 4.98 15.07 6.88
C GLU A 80 3.48 15.00 7.08
N LEU A 81 2.80 14.33 6.15
CA LEU A 81 1.37 14.08 6.23
C LEU A 81 1.15 12.57 6.24
N CYS A 82 0.38 12.10 7.20
CA CYS A 82 0.08 10.68 7.33
C CYS A 82 -1.39 10.42 7.09
N LYS A 83 -1.69 9.32 6.41
CA LYS A 83 -3.05 8.86 6.16
C LYS A 83 -3.17 7.40 6.54
N ASN A 84 -4.33 7.02 7.05
CA ASN A 84 -4.62 5.65 7.40
C ASN A 84 -5.51 5.02 6.35
N PHE A 85 -5.21 3.76 6.03
CA PHE A 85 -5.99 2.97 5.09
C PHE A 85 -6.44 1.71 5.80
N ILE A 86 -7.72 1.37 5.65
CA ILE A 86 -8.29 0.18 6.27
C ILE A 86 -8.29 -0.92 5.21
N VAL A 87 -7.57 -2.00 5.49
CA VAL A 87 -7.58 -3.19 4.64
C VAL A 87 -8.58 -4.16 5.22
N LYS A 88 -9.60 -4.51 4.43
CA LYS A 88 -10.59 -5.51 4.81
C LYS A 88 -10.33 -6.75 3.98
N TYR A 89 -9.79 -7.78 4.62
CA TYR A 89 -9.45 -9.03 3.93
C TYR A 89 -10.69 -9.83 3.59
N LYS A 90 -11.60 -9.88 4.55
CA LYS A 90 -12.89 -10.55 4.42
C LYS A 90 -13.78 -10.00 5.54
N TYR A 91 -15.02 -10.45 5.55
CA TYR A 91 -15.98 -10.00 6.55
C TYR A 91 -15.42 -10.17 7.97
N ASN A 92 -15.42 -9.14 8.74
CA ASN A 92 -14.93 -9.09 10.12
C ASN A 92 -13.41 -9.20 10.31
N GLU A 93 -12.63 -9.09 9.25
CA GLU A 93 -11.17 -9.16 9.40
C GLU A 93 -10.53 -7.97 8.71
N THR A 94 -10.02 -7.03 9.50
CA THR A 94 -9.45 -5.78 8.99
C THR A 94 -8.12 -5.47 9.68
N ASP A 95 -7.30 -4.70 8.96
CA ASP A 95 -6.07 -4.12 9.49
C ASP A 95 -5.97 -2.68 9.02
N THR A 96 -5.11 -1.90 9.67
CA THR A 96 -4.84 -0.53 9.27
C THR A 96 -3.40 -0.42 8.78
N ILE A 97 -3.22 0.20 7.61
CA ILE A 97 -1.93 0.57 7.08
C ILE A 97 -1.83 2.09 7.16
N LYS A 98 -0.74 2.59 7.73
CA LYS A 98 -0.49 4.02 7.78
C LYS A 98 0.58 4.38 6.77
N ALA A 99 0.29 5.35 5.92
CA ALA A 99 1.24 5.85 4.94
C ALA A 99 1.53 7.31 5.27
N CYS A 100 2.82 7.63 5.39
CA CYS A 100 3.26 8.99 5.67
C CYS A 100 4.11 9.47 4.50
N PHE A 101 3.81 10.65 4.00
CA PHE A 101 4.57 11.19 2.90
C PHE A 101 4.88 12.66 3.15
N LYS A 102 5.97 13.11 2.55
CA LYS A 102 6.40 14.48 2.58
C LYS A 102 6.60 14.92 1.14
N SER A 103 5.97 15.99 0.77
CA SER A 103 6.09 16.50 -0.58
C SER A 103 6.92 17.78 -0.57
N MET A 104 7.49 18.09 -1.73
CA MET A 104 8.27 19.29 -1.93
C MET A 104 7.68 20.02 -3.12
N LYS A 105 7.55 21.33 -2.98
CA LYS A 105 7.07 22.15 -4.08
C LYS A 105 8.21 22.45 -5.03
N THR A 106 7.94 22.28 -6.32
CA THR A 106 8.90 22.62 -7.36
C THR A 106 8.21 23.54 -8.37
N GLU A 107 9.01 24.05 -9.33
CA GLU A 107 8.46 24.89 -10.38
C GLU A 107 7.46 24.15 -11.25
N CYS A 108 7.62 22.85 -11.37
CA CYS A 108 6.75 22.02 -12.20
C CYS A 108 5.60 21.40 -11.42
N GLY A 109 5.45 21.74 -10.13
CA GLY A 109 4.40 21.20 -9.29
C GLY A 109 4.96 20.53 -8.05
N SER A 110 4.16 19.65 -7.45
CA SER A 110 4.54 18.93 -6.24
C SER A 110 5.18 17.60 -6.59
N VAL A 111 6.19 17.22 -5.84
CA VAL A 111 6.79 15.88 -5.94
C VAL A 111 6.89 15.31 -4.53
N PHE A 112 6.88 13.98 -4.43
CA PHE A 112 7.13 13.35 -3.15
C PHE A 112 8.60 13.42 -2.83
N GLU A 113 8.90 13.74 -1.59
CA GLU A 113 10.25 13.67 -1.09
C GLU A 113 10.49 12.32 -0.42
N THR A 114 9.55 11.88 0.40
CA THR A 114 9.63 10.58 1.05
C THR A 114 8.26 9.96 1.14
N LEU A 115 8.24 8.64 1.20
CA LEU A 115 7.03 7.86 1.44
C LEU A 115 7.40 6.72 2.37
N LYS A 116 6.69 6.61 3.49
CA LYS A 116 6.91 5.57 4.49
C LYS A 116 5.61 4.85 4.74
N VAL A 117 5.69 3.55 4.94
CA VAL A 117 4.52 2.73 5.23
C VAL A 117 4.74 2.00 6.54
N PHE A 118 3.72 2.05 7.39
CA PHE A 118 3.74 1.41 8.71
C PHE A 118 2.61 0.41 8.81
N TYR A 119 2.90 -0.71 9.46
CA TYR A 119 1.92 -1.73 9.79
C TYR A 119 2.05 -2.03 11.27
N LYS A 120 0.94 -1.85 12.01
CA LYS A 120 0.90 -2.05 13.46
C LYS A 120 2.02 -1.30 14.18
N GLY A 121 2.24 -0.06 13.75
CA GLY A 121 3.23 0.81 14.35
C GLY A 121 4.67 0.57 13.94
N MET A 122 4.92 -0.44 13.10
CA MET A 122 6.28 -0.76 12.65
C MET A 122 6.48 -0.31 11.21
N LEU A 123 7.63 0.30 10.95
CA LEU A 123 7.99 0.71 9.59
C LEU A 123 8.23 -0.53 8.75
N VAL A 124 7.48 -0.69 7.66
CA VAL A 124 7.63 -1.83 6.75
C VAL A 124 8.26 -1.43 5.42
N GLY A 125 8.38 -0.15 5.15
CA GLY A 125 9.05 0.31 3.94
C GLY A 125 9.21 1.82 3.93
N SER A 126 10.24 2.28 3.23
CA SER A 126 10.52 3.71 3.08
C SER A 126 11.23 3.93 1.75
N VAL A 127 10.87 4.99 1.06
CA VAL A 127 11.48 5.31 -0.22
C VAL A 127 11.48 6.82 -0.41
N SER A 128 12.50 7.32 -1.14
CA SER A 128 12.57 8.70 -1.60
C SER A 128 12.32 8.67 -3.10
N SER A 129 11.06 8.78 -3.49
CA SER A 129 10.71 8.59 -4.90
C SER A 129 9.36 9.23 -5.18
N LYS A 130 9.17 9.59 -6.45
CA LYS A 130 7.87 10.06 -6.92
C LYS A 130 6.92 8.94 -7.24
N THR A 131 7.39 7.70 -7.33
CA THR A 131 6.60 6.67 -8.00
C THR A 131 5.83 5.77 -7.08
N GLY A 132 6.22 5.61 -5.86
CA GLY A 132 5.51 4.72 -4.97
C GLY A 132 6.44 3.73 -4.32
N ILE A 133 5.88 2.76 -3.61
CA ILE A 133 6.66 1.88 -2.75
C ILE A 133 6.11 0.47 -2.80
N ASN A 134 7.03 -0.51 -2.74
CA ASN A 134 6.68 -1.92 -2.59
C ASN A 134 6.98 -2.34 -1.17
N VAL A 135 6.01 -2.94 -0.50
CA VAL A 135 6.18 -3.39 0.88
C VAL A 135 5.69 -4.82 1.04
N ILE A 136 6.25 -5.49 2.03
CA ILE A 136 5.79 -6.81 2.47
C ILE A 136 5.15 -6.62 3.84
N ILE A 137 3.89 -7.06 3.97
CA ILE A 137 3.20 -7.00 5.25
C ILE A 137 3.00 -8.43 5.74
N ASN A 138 3.58 -8.72 6.90
CA ASN A 138 3.42 -10.01 7.56
C ASN A 138 2.22 -9.92 8.49
N LYS A 139 1.08 -10.42 8.01
CA LYS A 139 -0.17 -10.32 8.74
C LYS A 139 -0.16 -11.27 9.93
N GLU A 140 -0.53 -10.73 11.07
CA GLU A 140 -0.61 -11.49 12.31
C GLU A 140 -1.92 -12.22 12.45
#